data_39570cfc44db6e4e6cbd45c2239f4f90
#
_entry.id   39570cfc44db6e4e6cbd45c2239f4f90
#
_cell.length_a   1.000
_cell.length_b   1.000
_cell.length_c   1.000
_cell.angle_alpha   90.00
_cell.angle_beta   90.00
_cell.angle_gamma   90.00
#
_symmetry.space_group_name_H-M   'P 1'
#
loop_
_entity.id
_entity.type
_entity.pdbx_description
1 polymer ?
#
loop_
_entity_poly.entity_id
_entity_poly.type
_entity_poly.pdbx_seq_one_letter_code
_entity_poly.pdbx_strand_id
1 'polypeptide(L)'
;MPANAGFFMEIEMSSNTNPAVKKAINIKSFLQTPAIQKKMYELVDKNAASFGTSIMQIVNNNHMLLEAEPMSIFNAACMAATLNLPINNNLGFAYIVPYKNSRTGKVEAQFQLGYKGLIQLAQRSGQFERLVSLAVYSAQLVEKDLINGFKFDWSIEPDEKEQPIGFYAYFKLINGFTAELYMSRDQIDKHAKRYSQSFRKNSGVWADNYEQMALKTVTKLLLSRQAPLSIEMQKAVMSDQSVIRDLDEDEFNFIDNEPDTPDLSMPVDDKLMETLVNNISTGEMEKSEVLNSNYDFTPEQRLIIEAL
;
A
#
# COMPACT_ATOMS: atom_id res chain seq x y z
N MET A 1 -59.70 -5.82 -63.20
CA MET A 1 -58.62 -4.89 -63.04
C MET A 1 -58.23 -4.99 -61.59
N PRO A 2 -57.05 -5.57 -61.25
CA PRO A 2 -56.81 -5.98 -59.89
C PRO A 2 -56.12 -4.86 -59.06
N ALA A 3 -56.49 -4.83 -57.78
CA ALA A 3 -55.96 -4.02 -56.75
C ALA A 3 -54.58 -4.55 -56.26
N ASN A 4 -53.61 -3.66 -56.15
CA ASN A 4 -52.29 -3.95 -55.55
C ASN A 4 -52.38 -3.75 -54.07
N ALA A 5 -52.13 -4.84 -53.29
CA ALA A 5 -51.93 -4.79 -51.85
C ALA A 5 -50.43 -4.47 -51.57
N GLY A 6 -50.20 -3.31 -51.00
CA GLY A 6 -48.90 -2.93 -50.50
C GLY A 6 -48.58 -3.65 -49.18
N PHE A 7 -47.50 -4.42 -49.18
CA PHE A 7 -46.94 -5.09 -48.02
C PHE A 7 -46.04 -4.09 -47.30
N PHE A 8 -46.46 -3.58 -46.14
CA PHE A 8 -45.59 -2.79 -45.27
C PHE A 8 -44.70 -3.76 -44.46
N MET A 9 -43.44 -3.74 -44.76
CA MET A 9 -42.43 -4.44 -44.02
C MET A 9 -41.93 -3.51 -42.92
N GLU A 10 -42.34 -3.77 -41.67
CA GLU A 10 -41.75 -3.13 -40.49
C GLU A 10 -40.34 -3.61 -40.32
N ILE A 11 -39.39 -2.67 -40.48
CA ILE A 11 -38.00 -2.90 -40.14
C ILE A 11 -37.83 -2.60 -38.65
N GLU A 12 -37.81 -3.64 -37.82
CA GLU A 12 -37.32 -3.54 -36.46
C GLU A 12 -35.82 -3.12 -36.46
N MET A 13 -35.57 -1.87 -36.15
CA MET A 13 -34.23 -1.42 -35.85
C MET A 13 -33.82 -1.94 -34.46
N SER A 14 -33.21 -3.10 -34.44
CA SER A 14 -32.50 -3.61 -33.29
C SER A 14 -31.34 -2.64 -32.95
N SER A 15 -31.57 -1.80 -31.96
CA SER A 15 -30.48 -0.97 -31.38
C SER A 15 -29.52 -1.85 -30.58
N ASN A 16 -28.58 -2.45 -31.27
CA ASN A 16 -27.47 -3.17 -30.64
C ASN A 16 -26.48 -2.13 -30.09
N THR A 17 -26.78 -1.56 -28.92
CA THR A 17 -25.84 -0.76 -28.17
C THR A 17 -24.82 -1.69 -27.52
N ASN A 18 -23.81 -2.06 -28.29
CA ASN A 18 -22.60 -2.67 -27.78
C ASN A 18 -21.97 -1.70 -26.79
N PRO A 19 -21.84 -2.04 -25.48
CA PRO A 19 -21.12 -1.16 -24.56
C PRO A 19 -19.68 -1.09 -25.05
N ALA A 20 -19.29 0.09 -25.54
CA ALA A 20 -17.92 0.36 -25.97
C ALA A 20 -16.97 -0.06 -24.85
N VAL A 21 -16.25 -1.16 -25.06
CA VAL A 21 -15.12 -1.56 -24.25
C VAL A 21 -14.17 -0.36 -24.24
N LYS A 22 -14.12 0.39 -23.14
CA LYS A 22 -13.18 1.48 -22.96
C LYS A 22 -11.80 0.88 -23.12
N LYS A 23 -11.17 1.11 -24.28
CA LYS A 23 -9.83 0.68 -24.60
C LYS A 23 -8.92 1.20 -23.47
N ALA A 24 -8.28 0.32 -22.73
CA ALA A 24 -7.38 0.72 -21.66
C ALA A 24 -6.35 1.72 -22.21
N ILE A 25 -6.30 2.90 -21.63
CA ILE A 25 -5.39 3.96 -22.07
C ILE A 25 -3.98 3.49 -21.71
N ASN A 26 -3.11 3.36 -22.71
CA ASN A 26 -1.72 3.01 -22.46
C ASN A 26 -1.02 4.16 -21.73
N ILE A 27 -0.16 3.85 -20.77
CA ILE A 27 0.62 4.84 -20.01
C ILE A 27 1.36 5.85 -20.91
N LYS A 28 1.88 5.41 -22.06
CA LYS A 28 2.58 6.30 -23.01
C LYS A 28 1.66 7.37 -23.57
N SER A 29 0.46 7.01 -24.03
CA SER A 29 -0.51 7.97 -24.54
C SER A 29 -1.08 8.84 -23.42
N PHE A 30 -1.24 8.29 -22.21
CA PHE A 30 -1.66 9.01 -21.03
C PHE A 30 -0.67 10.13 -20.68
N LEU A 31 0.63 9.83 -20.59
CA LEU A 31 1.67 10.82 -20.30
C LEU A 31 1.79 11.92 -21.37
N GLN A 32 1.30 11.68 -22.58
CA GLN A 32 1.30 12.67 -23.66
C GLN A 32 0.07 13.59 -23.66
N THR A 33 -0.90 13.35 -22.80
CA THR A 33 -2.08 14.25 -22.72
C THR A 33 -1.68 15.65 -22.24
N PRO A 34 -2.27 16.73 -22.79
CA PRO A 34 -1.86 18.09 -22.45
C PRO A 34 -1.98 18.40 -20.96
N ALA A 35 -3.02 17.89 -20.28
CA ALA A 35 -3.22 18.09 -18.86
C ALA A 35 -2.10 17.45 -18.01
N ILE A 36 -1.67 16.23 -18.37
CA ILE A 36 -0.60 15.53 -17.66
C ILE A 36 0.76 16.19 -17.95
N GLN A 37 1.01 16.58 -19.19
CA GLN A 37 2.22 17.33 -19.56
C GLN A 37 2.34 18.64 -18.77
N LYS A 38 1.23 19.39 -18.64
CA LYS A 38 1.17 20.60 -17.83
C LYS A 38 1.49 20.31 -16.37
N LYS A 39 0.86 19.28 -15.76
CA LYS A 39 1.11 18.90 -14.36
C LYS A 39 2.57 18.44 -14.14
N MET A 40 3.16 17.71 -15.08
CA MET A 40 4.59 17.35 -15.01
C MET A 40 5.48 18.60 -15.05
N TYR A 41 5.18 19.56 -15.92
CA TYR A 41 5.94 20.80 -16.02
C TYR A 41 5.84 21.63 -14.74
N GLU A 42 4.64 21.76 -14.18
CA GLU A 42 4.42 22.46 -12.90
C GLU A 42 5.19 21.82 -11.73
N LEU A 43 5.34 20.49 -11.74
CA LEU A 43 5.99 19.74 -10.66
C LEU A 43 7.52 19.74 -10.75
N VAL A 44 8.06 19.52 -11.96
CA VAL A 44 9.52 19.30 -12.16
C VAL A 44 10.14 20.23 -13.20
N ASP A 45 9.41 21.22 -13.67
CA ASP A 45 9.85 22.25 -14.61
C ASP A 45 10.61 21.68 -15.81
N LYS A 46 11.81 22.11 -16.06
CA LYS A 46 12.68 21.69 -17.19
C LYS A 46 12.93 20.17 -17.23
N ASN A 47 12.73 19.47 -16.12
CA ASN A 47 12.96 18.04 -16.01
C ASN A 47 11.73 17.20 -16.43
N ALA A 48 10.63 17.80 -16.87
CA ALA A 48 9.38 17.08 -17.21
C ALA A 48 9.59 15.96 -18.24
N ALA A 49 10.39 16.18 -19.29
CA ALA A 49 10.69 15.17 -20.30
C ALA A 49 11.50 13.99 -19.72
N SER A 50 12.50 14.27 -18.89
CA SER A 50 13.32 13.27 -18.20
C SER A 50 12.48 12.47 -17.18
N PHE A 51 11.58 13.15 -16.47
CA PHE A 51 10.66 12.54 -15.53
C PHE A 51 9.70 11.56 -16.22
N GLY A 52 9.08 11.97 -17.33
CA GLY A 52 8.25 11.08 -18.15
C GLY A 52 9.02 9.86 -18.67
N THR A 53 10.28 10.05 -19.08
CA THR A 53 11.17 8.95 -19.50
C THR A 53 11.44 7.99 -18.34
N SER A 54 11.69 8.49 -17.13
CA SER A 54 11.93 7.67 -15.94
C SER A 54 10.70 6.82 -15.59
N ILE A 55 9.50 7.41 -15.68
CA ILE A 55 8.24 6.65 -15.49
C ILE A 55 8.15 5.52 -16.51
N MET A 56 8.39 5.81 -17.79
CA MET A 56 8.34 4.80 -18.84
C MET A 56 9.35 3.68 -18.64
N GLN A 57 10.57 3.98 -18.17
CA GLN A 57 11.58 2.97 -17.88
C GLN A 57 11.12 2.01 -16.77
N ILE A 58 10.53 2.54 -15.70
CA ILE A 58 10.04 1.72 -14.58
C ILE A 58 8.90 0.81 -15.06
N VAL A 59 7.96 1.37 -15.81
CA VAL A 59 6.80 0.62 -16.30
C VAL A 59 7.24 -0.50 -17.27
N ASN A 60 8.17 -0.20 -18.19
CA ASN A 60 8.66 -1.19 -19.15
C ASN A 60 9.46 -2.33 -18.49
N ASN A 61 10.05 -2.07 -17.31
CA ASN A 61 10.80 -3.08 -16.56
C ASN A 61 9.93 -3.94 -15.63
N ASN A 62 8.62 -3.67 -15.56
CA ASN A 62 7.71 -4.42 -14.70
C ASN A 62 6.39 -4.70 -15.40
N HIS A 63 6.18 -5.98 -15.75
CA HIS A 63 5.00 -6.42 -16.51
C HIS A 63 3.67 -6.04 -15.83
N MET A 64 3.58 -6.14 -14.51
CA MET A 64 2.36 -5.77 -13.78
C MET A 64 2.09 -4.26 -13.83
N LEU A 65 3.11 -3.41 -13.94
CA LEU A 65 2.90 -1.97 -14.11
C LEU A 65 2.36 -1.61 -15.48
N LEU A 66 2.59 -2.44 -16.52
CA LEU A 66 1.96 -2.25 -17.84
C LEU A 66 0.43 -2.43 -17.78
N GLU A 67 -0.06 -3.23 -16.83
CA GLU A 67 -1.49 -3.48 -16.64
C GLU A 67 -2.12 -2.52 -15.61
N ALA A 68 -1.29 -1.77 -14.89
CA ALA A 68 -1.77 -0.87 -13.83
C ALA A 68 -2.46 0.37 -14.41
N GLU A 69 -3.37 0.92 -13.61
CA GLU A 69 -4.09 2.15 -13.94
C GLU A 69 -3.09 3.32 -14.14
N PRO A 70 -3.03 3.96 -15.32
CA PRO A 70 -2.02 4.98 -15.63
C PRO A 70 -2.00 6.15 -14.66
N MET A 71 -3.16 6.57 -14.13
CA MET A 71 -3.24 7.65 -13.16
C MET A 71 -2.55 7.27 -11.84
N SER A 72 -2.72 6.02 -11.36
CA SER A 72 -2.06 5.57 -10.12
C SER A 72 -0.53 5.55 -10.25
N ILE A 73 -0.01 5.14 -11.41
CA ILE A 73 1.43 5.19 -11.71
C ILE A 73 1.94 6.64 -11.69
N PHE A 74 1.21 7.52 -12.36
CA PHE A 74 1.55 8.93 -12.44
C PHE A 74 1.55 9.60 -11.06
N ASN A 75 0.51 9.39 -10.26
CA ASN A 75 0.40 9.96 -8.92
C ASN A 75 1.50 9.43 -7.98
N ALA A 76 1.82 8.14 -8.05
CA ALA A 76 2.93 7.58 -7.28
C ALA A 76 4.29 8.18 -7.69
N ALA A 77 4.51 8.42 -8.98
CA ALA A 77 5.71 9.09 -9.46
C ALA A 77 5.76 10.57 -9.03
N CYS A 78 4.64 11.27 -9.10
CA CYS A 78 4.52 12.66 -8.66
C CYS A 78 4.80 12.80 -7.16
N MET A 79 4.36 11.86 -6.30
CA MET A 79 4.70 11.85 -4.89
C MET A 79 6.22 11.76 -4.67
N ALA A 80 6.90 10.86 -5.38
CA ALA A 80 8.35 10.78 -5.30
C ALA A 80 9.03 12.09 -5.73
N ALA A 81 8.52 12.72 -6.79
CA ALA A 81 9.03 14.01 -7.27
C ALA A 81 8.80 15.15 -6.26
N THR A 82 7.63 15.22 -5.64
CA THR A 82 7.31 16.18 -4.56
C THR A 82 8.28 16.06 -3.39
N LEU A 83 8.68 14.81 -3.05
CA LEU A 83 9.66 14.53 -2.02
C LEU A 83 11.11 14.69 -2.52
N ASN A 84 11.29 15.06 -3.78
CA ASN A 84 12.60 15.13 -4.44
C ASN A 84 13.41 13.84 -4.28
N LEU A 85 12.74 12.70 -4.47
CA LEU A 85 13.32 11.36 -4.42
C LEU A 85 13.32 10.75 -5.82
N PRO A 86 14.48 10.25 -6.31
CA PRO A 86 14.53 9.57 -7.61
C PRO A 86 13.77 8.24 -7.56
N ILE A 87 13.00 7.97 -8.61
CA ILE A 87 12.19 6.75 -8.76
C ILE A 87 12.95 5.57 -9.39
N ASN A 88 14.28 5.63 -9.45
CA ASN A 88 15.09 4.55 -9.97
C ASN A 88 15.21 3.43 -8.93
N ASN A 89 14.69 2.24 -9.27
CA ASN A 89 14.68 1.07 -8.39
C ASN A 89 16.07 0.68 -7.85
N ASN A 90 17.13 0.89 -8.65
CA ASN A 90 18.50 0.55 -8.26
C ASN A 90 19.07 1.50 -7.18
N LEU A 91 18.51 2.69 -7.04
CA LEU A 91 18.96 3.66 -6.05
C LEU A 91 18.38 3.42 -4.67
N GLY A 92 17.18 2.84 -4.58
CA GLY A 92 16.54 2.48 -3.31
C GLY A 92 15.93 3.65 -2.54
N PHE A 93 15.63 4.79 -3.20
CA PHE A 93 15.02 5.94 -2.55
C PHE A 93 13.49 5.90 -2.56
N ALA A 94 12.90 5.63 -3.71
CA ALA A 94 11.46 5.50 -3.89
C ALA A 94 11.15 4.44 -4.94
N TYR A 95 10.01 3.77 -4.78
CA TYR A 95 9.54 2.73 -5.67
C TYR A 95 8.10 2.98 -6.08
N ILE A 96 7.77 2.57 -7.30
CA ILE A 96 6.40 2.46 -7.79
C ILE A 96 6.11 0.96 -7.89
N VAL A 97 5.23 0.47 -7.03
CA VAL A 97 4.99 -0.97 -6.88
C VAL A 97 3.58 -1.30 -7.35
N PRO A 98 3.41 -2.24 -8.30
CA PRO A 98 2.09 -2.66 -8.73
C PRO A 98 1.41 -3.49 -7.65
N TYR A 99 0.12 -3.27 -7.49
CA TYR A 99 -0.72 -3.95 -6.54
C TYR A 99 -2.06 -4.35 -7.18
N LYS A 100 -2.47 -5.60 -6.99
CA LYS A 100 -3.79 -6.04 -7.44
C LYS A 100 -4.79 -5.84 -6.32
N ASN A 101 -5.69 -4.88 -6.50
CA ASN A 101 -6.78 -4.63 -5.59
C ASN A 101 -7.78 -5.79 -5.67
N SER A 102 -7.91 -6.57 -4.60
CA SER A 102 -8.80 -7.75 -4.55
C SER A 102 -10.29 -7.39 -4.67
N ARG A 103 -10.67 -6.19 -4.20
CA ARG A 103 -12.05 -5.71 -4.22
C ARG A 103 -12.48 -5.25 -5.62
N THR A 104 -11.61 -4.54 -6.34
CA THR A 104 -11.93 -3.98 -7.67
C THR A 104 -11.44 -4.86 -8.82
N GLY A 105 -10.57 -5.82 -8.55
CA GLY A 105 -9.88 -6.64 -9.55
C GLY A 105 -8.84 -5.88 -10.39
N LYS A 106 -8.69 -4.57 -10.20
CA LYS A 106 -7.77 -3.73 -10.96
C LYS A 106 -6.35 -3.81 -10.42
N VAL A 107 -5.37 -3.60 -11.28
CA VAL A 107 -3.98 -3.37 -10.88
C VAL A 107 -3.79 -1.87 -10.71
N GLU A 108 -3.27 -1.46 -9.57
CA GLU A 108 -2.98 -0.07 -9.23
C GLU A 108 -1.53 0.04 -8.77
N ALA A 109 -0.94 1.22 -8.93
CA ALA A 109 0.42 1.46 -8.48
C ALA A 109 0.42 2.17 -7.12
N GLN A 110 1.23 1.67 -6.20
CA GLN A 110 1.47 2.27 -4.89
C GLN A 110 2.80 3.01 -4.89
N PHE A 111 2.84 4.16 -4.23
CA PHE A 111 4.11 4.76 -3.83
C PHE A 111 4.68 4.00 -2.64
N GLN A 112 5.96 3.64 -2.70
CA GLN A 112 6.67 3.08 -1.57
C GLN A 112 7.98 3.82 -1.32
N LEU A 113 8.11 4.33 -0.11
CA LEU A 113 9.35 4.96 0.35
C LEU A 113 10.42 3.89 0.55
N GLY A 114 11.58 4.07 -0.04
CA GLY A 114 12.72 3.18 0.16
C GLY A 114 13.46 3.48 1.47
N TYR A 115 14.20 2.51 1.99
CA TYR A 115 15.03 2.70 3.18
C TYR A 115 16.02 3.88 3.03
N LYS A 116 16.72 3.94 1.90
CA LYS A 116 17.63 5.06 1.59
C LYS A 116 16.90 6.40 1.44
N GLY A 117 15.67 6.39 0.93
CA GLY A 117 14.84 7.58 0.84
C GLY A 117 14.48 8.14 2.21
N LEU A 118 14.12 7.28 3.14
CA LEU A 118 13.83 7.67 4.53
C LEU A 118 15.05 8.32 5.20
N ILE A 119 16.24 7.72 5.05
CA ILE A 119 17.49 8.29 5.57
C ILE A 119 17.78 9.63 4.90
N GLN A 120 17.63 9.76 3.59
CA GLN A 120 17.88 11.01 2.87
C GLN A 120 16.95 12.13 3.33
N LEU A 121 15.66 11.85 3.55
CA LEU A 121 14.71 12.83 4.09
C LEU A 121 15.12 13.28 5.49
N ALA A 122 15.53 12.34 6.35
CA ALA A 122 16.02 12.66 7.69
C ALA A 122 17.31 13.56 7.63
N GLN A 123 18.26 13.21 6.78
CA GLN A 123 19.48 14.01 6.59
C GLN A 123 19.18 15.42 6.07
N ARG A 124 18.26 15.55 5.10
CA ARG A 124 17.86 16.86 4.55
C ARG A 124 17.16 17.76 5.56
N SER A 125 16.51 17.18 6.58
CA SER A 125 15.91 17.98 7.65
C SER A 125 16.93 18.76 8.49
N GLY A 126 18.22 18.38 8.44
CA GLY A 126 19.29 19.00 9.20
C GLY A 126 19.21 18.80 10.72
N GLN A 127 18.29 17.98 11.22
CA GLN A 127 18.07 17.78 12.65
C GLN A 127 18.83 16.60 13.25
N PHE A 128 19.29 15.67 12.40
CA PHE A 128 19.95 14.44 12.83
C PHE A 128 21.47 14.59 12.79
N GLU A 129 22.11 14.44 13.96
CA GLU A 129 23.56 14.29 14.06
C GLU A 129 23.97 12.88 13.61
N ARG A 130 23.17 11.87 13.97
CA ARG A 130 23.38 10.46 13.62
C ARG A 130 22.07 9.73 13.43
N LEU A 131 21.99 8.89 12.41
CA LEU A 131 20.90 7.95 12.16
C LEU A 131 21.53 6.65 11.66
N VAL A 132 21.28 5.54 12.37
CA VAL A 132 21.87 4.23 12.08
C VAL A 132 20.78 3.17 12.21
N SER A 133 20.83 2.18 11.33
CA SER A 133 20.01 0.97 11.47
C SER A 133 20.85 -0.23 11.06
N LEU A 134 20.84 -1.25 11.89
CA LEU A 134 21.72 -2.41 11.80
C LEU A 134 20.95 -3.70 12.05
N ALA A 135 21.37 -4.77 11.39
CA ALA A 135 21.02 -6.13 11.79
C ALA A 135 21.80 -6.47 13.07
N VAL A 136 21.19 -7.22 13.96
CA VAL A 136 21.74 -7.65 15.24
C VAL A 136 21.84 -9.15 15.27
N TYR A 137 23.01 -9.66 15.61
CA TYR A 137 23.31 -11.08 15.70
C TYR A 137 23.43 -11.53 17.16
N SER A 138 23.29 -12.84 17.40
CA SER A 138 23.14 -13.38 18.75
C SER A 138 24.25 -12.96 19.69
N ALA A 139 25.51 -13.08 19.26
CA ALA A 139 26.67 -12.75 20.08
C ALA A 139 26.84 -11.23 20.34
N GLN A 140 26.23 -10.38 19.51
CA GLN A 140 26.37 -8.94 19.63
C GLN A 140 25.45 -8.34 20.69
N LEU A 141 24.32 -8.97 21.03
CA LEU A 141 23.36 -8.45 22.02
C LEU A 141 23.79 -8.85 23.43
N VAL A 142 24.41 -7.93 24.17
CA VAL A 142 24.93 -8.15 25.53
C VAL A 142 23.83 -8.01 26.59
N GLU A 143 23.03 -6.94 26.49
CA GLU A 143 21.97 -6.65 27.46
C GLU A 143 20.72 -6.13 26.75
N LYS A 144 19.56 -6.59 27.22
CA LYS A 144 18.26 -6.16 26.71
C LYS A 144 17.45 -5.56 27.85
N ASP A 145 17.52 -4.24 27.99
CA ASP A 145 16.71 -3.48 28.93
C ASP A 145 15.81 -2.52 28.16
N LEU A 146 14.49 -2.66 28.34
CA LEU A 146 13.50 -1.85 27.62
C LEU A 146 13.39 -0.42 28.16
N ILE A 147 13.92 -0.16 29.34
CA ILE A 147 13.86 1.15 30.03
C ILE A 147 15.19 1.87 29.92
N ASN A 148 16.28 1.17 30.23
CA ASN A 148 17.63 1.75 30.26
C ASN A 148 18.37 1.62 28.93
N GLY A 149 17.77 0.97 27.93
CA GLY A 149 18.32 0.79 26.60
C GLY A 149 18.97 -0.58 26.37
N PHE A 150 19.51 -0.74 25.19
CA PHE A 150 20.15 -1.98 24.76
C PHE A 150 21.66 -1.81 24.75
N LYS A 151 22.40 -2.86 25.16
CA LYS A 151 23.86 -2.88 25.06
C LYS A 151 24.29 -3.91 24.02
N PHE A 152 25.15 -3.45 23.12
CA PHE A 152 25.67 -4.29 22.04
C PHE A 152 27.20 -4.26 22.06
N ASP A 153 27.81 -5.39 21.75
CA ASP A 153 29.24 -5.49 21.41
C ASP A 153 29.38 -5.57 19.88
N TRP A 154 29.59 -4.43 19.27
CA TRP A 154 29.77 -4.30 17.82
C TRP A 154 31.16 -4.72 17.33
N SER A 155 32.08 -5.11 18.22
CA SER A 155 33.38 -5.65 17.84
C SER A 155 33.32 -7.10 17.42
N ILE A 156 32.20 -7.78 17.76
CA ILE A 156 31.95 -9.17 17.38
C ILE A 156 31.45 -9.21 15.94
N GLU A 157 32.24 -9.81 15.07
CA GLU A 157 31.82 -10.07 13.69
C GLU A 157 30.93 -11.32 13.65
N PRO A 158 29.73 -11.24 13.02
CA PRO A 158 28.86 -12.41 12.87
C PRO A 158 29.45 -13.42 11.89
N ASP A 159 29.12 -14.68 12.05
CA ASP A 159 29.42 -15.70 11.05
C ASP A 159 28.66 -15.37 9.73
N GLU A 160 29.31 -15.57 8.58
CA GLU A 160 28.73 -15.30 7.26
C GLU A 160 27.37 -16.00 7.03
N LYS A 161 27.10 -17.10 7.71
CA LYS A 161 25.87 -17.87 7.60
C LYS A 161 24.87 -17.60 8.71
N GLU A 162 25.25 -16.78 9.70
CA GLU A 162 24.38 -16.48 10.82
C GLU A 162 23.21 -15.60 10.37
N GLN A 163 22.01 -15.92 10.84
CA GLN A 163 20.84 -15.11 10.59
C GLN A 163 20.67 -14.08 11.71
N PRO A 164 20.30 -12.83 11.39
CA PRO A 164 20.01 -11.84 12.40
C PRO A 164 18.92 -12.29 13.38
N ILE A 165 19.14 -12.10 14.67
CA ILE A 165 18.12 -12.30 15.71
C ILE A 165 17.13 -11.15 15.82
N GLY A 166 17.52 -9.97 15.29
CA GLY A 166 16.69 -8.78 15.30
C GLY A 166 17.31 -7.63 14.54
N PHE A 167 16.66 -6.49 14.62
CA PHE A 167 17.06 -5.26 13.94
C PHE A 167 16.95 -4.09 14.89
N TYR A 168 17.95 -3.22 14.83
CA TYR A 168 18.11 -2.08 15.72
C TYR A 168 18.16 -0.80 14.90
N ALA A 169 17.48 0.23 15.37
CA ALA A 169 17.59 1.58 14.84
C ALA A 169 17.89 2.56 15.99
N TYR A 170 18.72 3.53 15.71
CA TYR A 170 19.11 4.57 16.65
C TYR A 170 19.23 5.90 15.93
N PHE A 171 18.84 6.97 16.59
CA PHE A 171 19.20 8.31 16.16
C PHE A 171 19.66 9.19 17.32
N LYS A 172 20.48 10.18 16.98
CA LYS A 172 20.85 11.31 17.83
C LYS A 172 20.55 12.60 17.08
N LEU A 173 19.84 13.49 17.72
CA LEU A 173 19.57 14.83 17.21
C LEU A 173 20.68 15.79 17.58
N ILE A 174 20.78 16.92 16.86
CA ILE A 174 21.76 17.99 17.13
C ILE A 174 21.57 18.65 18.50
N ASN A 175 20.37 18.58 19.09
CA ASN A 175 20.08 19.05 20.45
C ASN A 175 20.48 18.04 21.55
N GLY A 176 21.08 16.91 21.17
CA GLY A 176 21.52 15.85 22.08
C GLY A 176 20.46 14.79 22.42
N PHE A 177 19.20 14.95 22.01
CA PHE A 177 18.18 13.92 22.22
C PHE A 177 18.53 12.64 21.45
N THR A 178 18.39 11.50 22.10
CA THR A 178 18.61 10.19 21.50
C THR A 178 17.37 9.31 21.65
N ALA A 179 17.14 8.47 20.65
CA ALA A 179 16.13 7.43 20.73
C ALA A 179 16.58 6.18 19.98
N GLU A 180 16.07 5.05 20.43
CA GLU A 180 16.40 3.76 19.86
C GLU A 180 15.19 2.83 19.82
N LEU A 181 15.23 1.86 18.93
CA LEU A 181 14.24 0.81 18.81
C LEU A 181 14.92 -0.49 18.38
N TYR A 182 14.72 -1.53 19.16
CA TYR A 182 15.07 -2.90 18.79
C TYR A 182 13.79 -3.71 18.53
N MET A 183 13.79 -4.45 17.45
CA MET A 183 12.75 -5.43 17.15
C MET A 183 13.39 -6.78 16.88
N SER A 184 12.96 -7.81 17.60
CA SER A 184 13.37 -9.18 17.27
C SER A 184 12.84 -9.59 15.89
N ARG A 185 13.46 -10.61 15.30
CA ARG A 185 12.99 -11.17 14.01
C ARG A 185 11.52 -11.56 14.07
N ASP A 186 11.09 -12.22 15.16
CA ASP A 186 9.68 -12.58 15.37
C ASP A 186 8.74 -11.36 15.43
N GLN A 187 9.19 -10.25 16.04
CA GLN A 187 8.41 -9.00 16.05
C GLN A 187 8.32 -8.36 14.66
N ILE A 188 9.41 -8.40 13.88
CA ILE A 188 9.42 -7.96 12.48
C ILE A 188 8.44 -8.81 11.65
N ASP A 189 8.49 -10.13 11.80
CA ASP A 189 7.64 -11.06 11.07
C ASP A 189 6.16 -10.86 11.39
N LYS A 190 5.82 -10.68 12.67
CA LYS A 190 4.45 -10.35 13.10
C LYS A 190 3.99 -9.01 12.52
N HIS A 191 4.86 -7.99 12.53
CA HIS A 191 4.57 -6.70 11.94
C HIS A 191 4.35 -6.83 10.42
N ALA A 192 5.27 -7.50 9.72
CA ALA A 192 5.17 -7.69 8.27
C ALA A 192 3.94 -8.52 7.87
N LYS A 193 3.61 -9.56 8.64
CA LYS A 193 2.41 -10.37 8.42
C LYS A 193 1.13 -9.55 8.55
N ARG A 194 1.09 -8.61 9.50
CA ARG A 194 -0.06 -7.73 9.71
C ARG A 194 -0.23 -6.70 8.59
N TYR A 195 0.87 -6.07 8.15
CA TYR A 195 0.81 -4.88 7.28
C TYR A 195 1.26 -5.12 5.84
N SER A 196 1.70 -6.32 5.47
CA SER A 196 2.18 -6.60 4.11
C SER A 196 1.58 -7.84 3.50
N GLN A 197 0.85 -7.65 2.41
CA GLN A 197 0.29 -8.76 1.64
C GLN A 197 1.40 -9.57 0.94
N SER A 198 2.47 -8.92 0.48
CA SER A 198 3.61 -9.60 -0.16
C SER A 198 4.33 -10.53 0.83
N PHE A 199 4.44 -10.13 2.12
CA PHE A 199 4.98 -10.99 3.17
C PHE A 199 4.07 -12.22 3.40
N ARG A 200 2.75 -12.01 3.52
CA ARG A 200 1.79 -13.12 3.69
C ARG A 200 1.83 -14.12 2.53
N LYS A 201 2.08 -13.64 1.31
CA LYS A 201 2.19 -14.47 0.09
C LYS A 201 3.60 -15.03 -0.15
N ASN A 202 4.55 -14.74 0.74
CA ASN A 202 5.97 -15.08 0.57
C ASN A 202 6.50 -14.70 -0.82
N SER A 203 6.25 -13.47 -1.25
CA SER A 203 6.57 -12.99 -2.59
C SER A 203 7.08 -11.54 -2.57
N GLY A 204 7.73 -11.13 -3.66
CA GLY A 204 8.21 -9.76 -3.85
C GLY A 204 9.31 -9.38 -2.89
N VAL A 205 9.41 -8.08 -2.57
CA VAL A 205 10.58 -7.50 -1.88
C VAL A 205 10.87 -8.15 -0.52
N TRP A 206 9.85 -8.60 0.21
CA TRP A 206 10.06 -9.29 1.48
C TRP A 206 10.73 -10.66 1.32
N ALA A 207 10.41 -11.39 0.24
CA ALA A 207 11.05 -12.67 -0.04
C ALA A 207 12.48 -12.49 -0.57
N ASP A 208 12.69 -11.47 -1.42
CA ASP A 208 13.96 -11.24 -2.11
C ASP A 208 14.97 -10.47 -1.26
N ASN A 209 14.52 -9.56 -0.37
CA ASN A 209 15.34 -8.60 0.37
C ASN A 209 14.82 -8.39 1.79
N TYR A 210 14.66 -9.48 2.56
CA TYR A 210 14.12 -9.46 3.91
C TYR A 210 14.81 -8.44 4.82
N GLU A 211 16.14 -8.45 4.86
CA GLU A 211 16.93 -7.58 5.74
C GLU A 211 16.68 -6.10 5.46
N GLN A 212 16.64 -5.70 4.20
CA GLN A 212 16.36 -4.30 3.83
C GLN A 212 14.95 -3.86 4.24
N MET A 213 13.97 -4.75 4.14
CA MET A 213 12.61 -4.48 4.58
C MET A 213 12.50 -4.42 6.11
N ALA A 214 13.25 -5.25 6.82
CA ALA A 214 13.31 -5.22 8.28
C ALA A 214 13.99 -3.93 8.78
N LEU A 215 15.12 -3.53 8.18
CA LEU A 215 15.78 -2.26 8.46
C LEU A 215 14.88 -1.05 8.17
N LYS A 216 14.16 -1.07 7.04
CA LYS A 216 13.14 -0.05 6.73
C LYS A 216 12.09 0.01 7.83
N THR A 217 11.57 -1.14 8.25
CA THR A 217 10.50 -1.24 9.24
C THR A 217 10.91 -0.64 10.58
N VAL A 218 12.04 -1.07 11.14
CA VAL A 218 12.52 -0.57 12.44
C VAL A 218 12.85 0.91 12.38
N THR A 219 13.45 1.39 11.28
CA THR A 219 13.77 2.80 11.09
C THR A 219 12.53 3.67 10.98
N LYS A 220 11.56 3.26 10.15
CA LYS A 220 10.30 3.97 9.97
C LYS A 220 9.53 4.07 11.30
N LEU A 221 9.45 2.98 12.05
CA LEU A 221 8.76 2.95 13.34
C LEU A 221 9.45 3.84 14.38
N LEU A 222 10.78 3.84 14.45
CA LEU A 222 11.51 4.71 15.34
C LEU A 222 11.27 6.19 15.00
N LEU A 223 11.46 6.57 13.74
CA LEU A 223 11.32 7.95 13.29
C LEU A 223 9.89 8.46 13.45
N SER A 224 8.89 7.67 13.02
CA SER A 224 7.49 8.08 13.11
C SER A 224 6.97 8.29 14.53
N ARG A 225 7.59 7.65 15.52
CA ARG A 225 7.15 7.73 16.93
C ARG A 225 7.90 8.76 17.75
N GLN A 226 9.17 9.01 17.46
CA GLN A 226 10.04 9.74 18.36
C GLN A 226 10.86 10.86 17.70
N ALA A 227 10.94 10.89 16.37
CA ALA A 227 11.69 11.94 15.69
C ALA A 227 10.84 13.17 15.41
N PRO A 228 11.42 14.37 15.41
CA PRO A 228 10.79 15.55 14.85
C PRO A 228 10.74 15.38 13.33
N LEU A 229 9.53 15.15 12.80
CA LEU A 229 9.35 14.95 11.37
C LEU A 229 9.19 16.31 10.67
N SER A 230 10.05 16.59 9.69
CA SER A 230 9.81 17.70 8.75
C SER A 230 8.51 17.45 7.96
N ILE A 231 7.94 18.48 7.36
CA ILE A 231 6.72 18.37 6.53
C ILE A 231 6.92 17.31 5.43
N GLU A 232 8.08 17.30 4.77
CA GLU A 232 8.41 16.29 3.76
C GLU A 232 8.44 14.86 4.34
N MET A 233 9.03 14.69 5.53
CA MET A 233 9.07 13.38 6.21
C MET A 233 7.67 12.93 6.64
N GLN A 234 6.82 13.84 7.15
CA GLN A 234 5.44 13.52 7.48
C GLN A 234 4.68 13.03 6.25
N LYS A 235 4.75 13.79 5.14
CA LYS A 235 4.13 13.44 3.88
C LYS A 235 4.64 12.09 3.34
N ALA A 236 5.94 11.85 3.41
CA ALA A 236 6.56 10.59 2.97
C ALA A 236 6.10 9.38 3.80
N VAL A 237 6.03 9.54 5.12
CA VAL A 237 5.59 8.46 6.04
C VAL A 237 4.10 8.17 5.85
N MET A 238 3.28 9.21 5.67
CA MET A 238 1.83 9.07 5.45
C MET A 238 1.50 8.44 4.10
N SER A 239 2.24 8.76 3.04
CA SER A 239 1.99 8.23 1.69
C SER A 239 2.62 6.85 1.44
N ASP A 240 3.52 6.38 2.33
CA ASP A 240 4.21 5.10 2.14
C ASP A 240 3.24 3.92 2.13
N GLN A 241 3.31 3.10 1.10
CA GLN A 241 2.44 1.94 0.85
C GLN A 241 0.98 2.31 0.52
N SER A 242 0.72 3.51 0.01
CA SER A 242 -0.61 3.93 -0.42
C SER A 242 -0.74 4.01 -1.94
N VAL A 243 -1.98 3.84 -2.43
CA VAL A 243 -2.39 4.31 -3.75
C VAL A 243 -2.86 5.76 -3.60
N ILE A 244 -2.18 6.66 -4.29
CA ILE A 244 -2.45 8.09 -4.18
C ILE A 244 -3.58 8.44 -5.15
N ARG A 245 -4.70 8.90 -4.64
CA ARG A 245 -5.87 9.30 -5.43
C ARG A 245 -5.77 10.73 -5.89
N ASP A 246 -5.48 11.62 -4.98
CA ASP A 246 -5.21 13.02 -5.25
C ASP A 246 -3.98 13.49 -4.49
N LEU A 247 -3.10 14.22 -5.17
CA LEU A 247 -1.86 14.78 -4.60
C LEU A 247 -2.10 16.11 -3.90
N ASP A 248 -3.10 16.86 -4.38
CA ASP A 248 -3.38 18.20 -3.90
C ASP A 248 -4.24 18.16 -2.62
N GLU A 249 -5.09 17.10 -2.48
CA GLU A 249 -5.94 16.87 -1.31
C GLU A 249 -5.32 15.88 -0.30
N ASP A 250 -4.09 15.37 -0.54
CA ASP A 250 -3.41 14.34 0.28
C ASP A 250 -4.30 13.10 0.51
N GLU A 251 -5.09 12.71 -0.53
CA GLU A 251 -5.96 11.54 -0.47
C GLU A 251 -5.17 10.25 -0.70
N PHE A 252 -4.93 9.51 0.38
CA PHE A 252 -4.18 8.24 0.40
C PHE A 252 -5.12 7.06 0.65
N ASN A 253 -5.06 6.06 -0.22
CA ASN A 253 -5.80 4.82 -0.06
C ASN A 253 -4.84 3.66 0.25
N PHE A 254 -4.94 3.09 1.44
CA PHE A 254 -4.11 1.97 1.92
C PHE A 254 -4.81 0.66 1.64
N ILE A 255 -4.51 0.03 0.52
CA ILE A 255 -5.14 -1.22 0.10
C ILE A 255 -4.64 -2.41 0.95
N ASP A 256 -3.38 -2.36 1.42
CA ASP A 256 -2.78 -3.40 2.27
C ASP A 256 -3.16 -3.28 3.74
N ASN A 257 -3.52 -2.09 4.15
CA ASN A 257 -3.88 -1.71 5.51
C ASN A 257 -5.38 -1.42 5.61
N GLU A 258 -6.23 -2.18 4.95
CA GLU A 258 -7.55 -2.31 5.55
C GLU A 258 -7.25 -2.77 6.97
N PRO A 259 -7.58 -1.96 8.00
CA PRO A 259 -7.50 -2.49 9.34
C PRO A 259 -8.24 -3.82 9.24
N ASP A 260 -7.66 -4.90 9.76
CA ASP A 260 -8.47 -5.95 10.29
C ASP A 260 -9.45 -5.19 11.18
N THR A 261 -10.57 -4.79 10.63
CA THR A 261 -11.74 -4.51 11.43
C THR A 261 -11.75 -5.74 12.29
N PRO A 262 -11.51 -5.63 13.60
CA PRO A 262 -11.60 -6.80 14.46
C PRO A 262 -12.88 -7.45 13.96
N ASP A 263 -12.80 -8.72 13.59
CA ASP A 263 -13.98 -9.44 13.11
C ASP A 263 -15.00 -9.29 14.22
N LEU A 264 -15.78 -8.20 14.12
CA LEU A 264 -16.87 -7.86 15.03
C LEU A 264 -18.10 -8.67 14.60
N SER A 265 -17.89 -9.63 13.65
CA SER A 265 -18.91 -10.59 13.32
C SER A 265 -19.23 -11.35 14.61
N MET A 266 -20.40 -11.12 15.11
CA MET A 266 -20.92 -11.86 16.24
C MET A 266 -21.30 -13.25 15.74
N PRO A 267 -20.64 -14.32 16.23
CA PRO A 267 -21.05 -15.66 15.86
C PRO A 267 -22.53 -15.85 16.23
N VAL A 268 -23.30 -16.32 15.28
CA VAL A 268 -24.74 -16.53 15.48
C VAL A 268 -24.92 -17.90 16.12
N ASP A 269 -25.21 -17.92 17.41
CA ASP A 269 -25.63 -19.12 18.10
C ASP A 269 -27.11 -19.44 17.79
N ASP A 270 -27.56 -20.63 18.16
CA ASP A 270 -28.91 -21.10 17.86
C ASP A 270 -29.99 -20.17 18.42
N LYS A 271 -29.75 -19.56 19.58
CA LYS A 271 -30.70 -18.67 20.26
C LYS A 271 -30.81 -17.30 19.54
N LEU A 272 -29.67 -16.77 19.08
CA LEU A 272 -29.63 -15.54 18.29
C LEU A 272 -30.28 -15.78 16.92
N MET A 273 -30.02 -16.95 16.32
CA MET A 273 -30.63 -17.35 15.05
C MET A 273 -32.15 -17.41 15.14
N GLU A 274 -32.68 -18.01 16.20
CA GLU A 274 -34.14 -18.09 16.46
C GLU A 274 -34.74 -16.69 16.63
N THR A 275 -34.04 -15.79 17.30
CA THR A 275 -34.46 -14.39 17.48
C THR A 275 -34.48 -13.64 16.14
N LEU A 276 -33.43 -13.78 15.31
CA LEU A 276 -33.34 -13.13 14.00
C LEU A 276 -34.45 -13.62 13.04
N VAL A 277 -34.69 -14.92 12.99
CA VAL A 277 -35.79 -15.53 12.21
C VAL A 277 -37.13 -14.99 12.65
N ASN A 278 -37.35 -14.86 13.95
CA ASN A 278 -38.61 -14.34 14.50
C ASN A 278 -38.80 -12.86 14.15
N ASN A 279 -37.77 -12.03 14.29
CA ASN A 279 -37.82 -10.59 13.99
C ASN A 279 -38.05 -10.33 12.48
N ILE A 280 -37.48 -11.15 11.61
CA ILE A 280 -37.74 -11.06 10.15
C ILE A 280 -39.20 -11.48 9.88
N SER A 281 -39.68 -12.58 10.50
CA SER A 281 -41.00 -13.10 10.28
C SER A 281 -42.11 -12.18 10.82
N THR A 282 -41.82 -11.41 11.89
CA THR A 282 -42.75 -10.41 12.46
C THR A 282 -42.66 -9.05 11.78
N GLY A 283 -41.68 -8.85 10.86
CA GLY A 283 -41.47 -7.58 10.17
C GLY A 283 -40.79 -6.52 11.04
N GLU A 284 -40.18 -6.90 12.17
CA GLU A 284 -39.41 -6.00 13.02
C GLU A 284 -38.00 -5.67 12.45
N MET A 285 -37.48 -6.56 11.59
CA MET A 285 -36.22 -6.36 10.89
C MET A 285 -36.35 -6.75 9.43
N GLU A 286 -35.72 -6.00 8.54
CA GLU A 286 -35.64 -6.38 7.14
C GLU A 286 -34.57 -7.46 6.90
N LYS A 287 -34.89 -8.46 6.09
CA LYS A 287 -33.96 -9.51 5.66
C LYS A 287 -32.65 -8.97 5.12
N SER A 288 -32.71 -7.91 4.30
CA SER A 288 -31.55 -7.24 3.72
C SER A 288 -30.64 -6.61 4.79
N GLU A 289 -31.23 -6.13 5.86
CA GLU A 289 -30.52 -5.52 7.01
C GLU A 289 -29.75 -6.57 7.80
N VAL A 290 -30.37 -7.71 8.05
CA VAL A 290 -29.78 -8.84 8.76
C VAL A 290 -28.63 -9.47 7.96
N LEU A 291 -28.78 -9.65 6.63
CA LEU A 291 -27.75 -10.22 5.77
C LEU A 291 -26.53 -9.29 5.55
N ASN A 292 -26.72 -7.98 5.69
CA ASN A 292 -25.66 -6.97 5.58
C ASN A 292 -25.07 -6.55 6.95
N SER A 293 -25.60 -7.10 8.03
CA SER A 293 -25.09 -6.85 9.38
C SER A 293 -23.81 -7.67 9.67
N ASN A 294 -23.12 -7.33 10.77
CA ASN A 294 -21.88 -8.00 11.16
C ASN A 294 -22.12 -9.35 11.88
N TYR A 295 -23.08 -10.14 11.41
CA TYR A 295 -23.30 -11.50 11.91
C TYR A 295 -22.50 -12.52 11.09
N ASP A 296 -21.79 -13.41 11.79
CA ASP A 296 -21.07 -14.53 11.17
C ASP A 296 -22.00 -15.74 11.08
N PHE A 297 -22.73 -15.81 9.95
CA PHE A 297 -23.63 -16.91 9.66
C PHE A 297 -22.87 -18.10 9.09
N THR A 298 -23.14 -19.29 9.60
CA THR A 298 -22.78 -20.52 8.88
C THR A 298 -23.49 -20.59 7.53
N PRO A 299 -22.96 -21.33 6.54
CA PRO A 299 -23.62 -21.48 5.24
C PRO A 299 -25.07 -21.97 5.36
N GLU A 300 -25.37 -22.82 6.34
CA GLU A 300 -26.71 -23.36 6.59
C GLU A 300 -27.63 -22.28 7.18
N GLN A 301 -27.15 -21.50 8.16
CA GLN A 301 -27.89 -20.39 8.75
C GLN A 301 -28.22 -19.31 7.72
N ARG A 302 -27.27 -19.02 6.84
CA ARG A 302 -27.47 -18.03 5.78
C ARG A 302 -28.57 -18.45 4.80
N LEU A 303 -28.60 -19.72 4.41
CA LEU A 303 -29.66 -20.26 3.56
C LEU A 303 -31.05 -20.17 4.21
N ILE A 304 -31.15 -20.38 5.53
CA ILE A 304 -32.41 -20.22 6.27
C ILE A 304 -32.88 -18.77 6.21
N ILE A 305 -32.01 -17.80 6.47
CA ILE A 305 -32.36 -16.36 6.38
C ILE A 305 -32.75 -15.99 4.94
N GLU A 306 -32.02 -16.49 3.92
CA GLU A 306 -32.33 -16.21 2.52
C GLU A 306 -33.69 -16.82 2.06
N ALA A 307 -34.17 -17.84 2.70
CA ALA A 307 -35.43 -18.51 2.40
C ALA A 307 -36.66 -17.85 3.03
N LEU A 308 -36.50 -16.97 4.05
CA LEU A 308 -37.57 -16.17 4.66
C LEU A 308 -38.01 -15.02 3.75
#